data_5c68b8499cd328649cc754a5d0fe55fc
#
_entry.id   5c68b8499cd328649cc754a5d0fe55fc
#
_cell.length_a   1.000
_cell.length_b   1.000
_cell.length_c   1.000
_cell.angle_alpha   90.00
_cell.angle_beta   90.00
_cell.angle_gamma   90.00
#
_symmetry.space_group_name_H-M   'P 1'
#
loop_
_entity.id
_entity.type
_entity.pdbx_description
1 polymer ?
#
loop_
_entity_poly.entity_id
_entity_poly.type
_entity_poly.pdbx_seq_one_letter_code
_entity_poly.pdbx_strand_id
1 'polypeptide(L)'
;MSCGQIALRELGAKIDTYYASEVDKYAIQQTQYNFPDTVQLGDVRNVDARKLGHVDLLIGGSPCQSFSFAGKRAGMSTKQKEEIYTLGRYLELKQAGFEFEGQSYLFWEYVRILQELRESNPSVLFLLENVEMGKKWESILSDAIGLRGVHINSALVSAQIRKRIYWTNIRTASDLLGNLYTDIPQPNDRGILLRDILQDDADIDESYYLKDKTIKALLEHKARNDKKGNGFGVVFHRGGGEDARS
;
A
#
# COMPACT_ATOMS: atom_id res chain seq x y z
N MET A 1 -1.24 -2.78 -11.87
CA MET A 1 0.03 -3.53 -11.62
C MET A 1 -0.28 -4.63 -10.60
N SER A 2 -0.10 -5.87 -10.94
CA SER A 2 -0.59 -7.00 -10.12
C SER A 2 0.50 -7.64 -9.26
N CYS A 3 1.06 -6.89 -8.30
CA CYS A 3 2.10 -7.41 -7.40
C CYS A 3 1.66 -8.67 -6.63
N GLY A 4 0.38 -8.76 -6.27
CA GLY A 4 -0.18 -9.96 -5.65
C GLY A 4 -0.10 -11.19 -6.55
N GLN A 5 -0.44 -11.06 -7.84
CA GLN A 5 -0.33 -12.16 -8.80
C GLN A 5 1.14 -12.58 -9.02
N ILE A 6 2.05 -11.61 -9.09
CA ILE A 6 3.49 -11.89 -9.22
C ILE A 6 3.95 -12.69 -8.00
N ALA A 7 3.63 -12.25 -6.79
CA ALA A 7 4.03 -12.94 -5.55
C ALA A 7 3.45 -14.36 -5.48
N LEU A 8 2.18 -14.54 -5.81
CA LEU A 8 1.55 -15.86 -5.84
C LEU A 8 2.17 -16.79 -6.88
N ARG A 9 2.47 -16.27 -8.07
CA ARG A 9 3.18 -17.02 -9.13
C ARG A 9 4.57 -17.48 -8.67
N GLU A 10 5.36 -16.58 -8.05
CA GLU A 10 6.69 -16.89 -7.53
C GLU A 10 6.65 -17.93 -6.41
N LEU A 11 5.55 -18.00 -5.66
CA LEU A 11 5.30 -19.04 -4.66
C LEU A 11 4.77 -20.36 -5.26
N GLY A 12 4.54 -20.42 -6.56
CA GLY A 12 3.98 -21.60 -7.23
C GLY A 12 2.50 -21.83 -6.95
N ALA A 13 1.77 -20.81 -6.50
CA ALA A 13 0.34 -20.92 -6.24
C ALA A 13 -0.43 -21.04 -7.57
N LYS A 14 -1.38 -21.99 -7.62
CA LYS A 14 -2.33 -22.10 -8.72
C LYS A 14 -3.43 -21.06 -8.49
N ILE A 15 -3.66 -20.20 -9.48
CA ILE A 15 -4.72 -19.18 -9.47
C ILE A 15 -5.74 -19.56 -10.52
N ASP A 16 -6.96 -19.89 -10.10
CA ASP A 16 -8.06 -20.21 -11.01
C ASP A 16 -8.74 -18.90 -11.50
N THR A 17 -8.96 -17.94 -10.60
CA THR A 17 -9.52 -16.63 -10.93
C THR A 17 -8.86 -15.56 -10.08
N TYR A 18 -8.51 -14.43 -10.70
CA TYR A 18 -8.00 -13.26 -10.00
C TYR A 18 -8.87 -12.04 -10.31
N TYR A 19 -9.49 -11.50 -9.28
CA TYR A 19 -10.25 -10.27 -9.33
C TYR A 19 -9.37 -9.08 -8.96
N ALA A 20 -9.53 -7.96 -9.66
CA ALA A 20 -8.86 -6.71 -9.34
C ALA A 20 -9.85 -5.55 -9.32
N SER A 21 -9.79 -4.73 -8.27
CA SER A 21 -10.53 -3.47 -8.20
C SER A 21 -9.55 -2.32 -8.39
N GLU A 22 -9.62 -1.65 -9.54
CA GLU A 22 -8.75 -0.56 -9.95
C GLU A 22 -9.54 0.42 -10.82
N VAL A 23 -9.21 1.71 -10.74
CA VAL A 23 -9.84 2.77 -11.55
C VAL A 23 -8.85 3.49 -12.46
N ASP A 24 -7.55 3.38 -12.19
CA ASP A 24 -6.52 3.98 -13.04
C ASP A 24 -6.37 3.18 -14.33
N LYS A 25 -6.65 3.84 -15.46
CA LYS A 25 -6.62 3.21 -16.79
C LYS A 25 -5.25 2.62 -17.16
N TYR A 26 -4.16 3.24 -16.73
CA TYR A 26 -2.81 2.77 -17.04
C TYR A 26 -2.43 1.57 -16.18
N ALA A 27 -2.82 1.56 -14.92
CA ALA A 27 -2.67 0.40 -14.04
C ALA A 27 -3.47 -0.80 -14.56
N ILE A 28 -4.71 -0.57 -15.04
CA ILE A 28 -5.54 -1.60 -15.67
C ILE A 28 -4.87 -2.13 -16.93
N GLN A 29 -4.42 -1.25 -17.85
CA GLN A 29 -3.74 -1.65 -19.08
C GLN A 29 -2.50 -2.49 -18.80
N GLN A 30 -1.66 -2.06 -17.85
CA GLN A 30 -0.47 -2.79 -17.45
C GLN A 30 -0.80 -4.15 -16.85
N THR A 31 -1.88 -4.24 -16.07
CA THR A 31 -2.36 -5.51 -15.51
C THR A 31 -2.82 -6.45 -16.63
N GLN A 32 -3.67 -5.97 -17.55
CA GLN A 32 -4.19 -6.79 -18.65
C GLN A 32 -3.07 -7.22 -19.62
N TYR A 33 -2.03 -6.41 -19.80
CA TYR A 33 -0.88 -6.79 -20.62
C TYR A 33 -0.11 -7.96 -20.00
N ASN A 34 0.13 -7.94 -18.69
CA ASN A 34 0.91 -8.98 -18.01
C ASN A 34 0.06 -10.19 -17.58
N PHE A 35 -1.23 -9.98 -17.32
CA PHE A 35 -2.17 -10.97 -16.80
C PHE A 35 -3.55 -10.76 -17.46
N PRO A 36 -3.70 -11.20 -18.71
CA PRO A 36 -4.92 -10.92 -19.52
C PRO A 36 -6.20 -11.52 -18.91
N ASP A 37 -6.08 -12.59 -18.13
CA ASP A 37 -7.22 -13.27 -17.50
C ASP A 37 -7.71 -12.60 -16.21
N THR A 38 -7.10 -11.47 -15.79
CA THR A 38 -7.55 -10.72 -14.62
C THR A 38 -8.94 -10.13 -14.86
N VAL A 39 -9.87 -10.44 -13.97
CA VAL A 39 -11.23 -9.89 -14.00
C VAL A 39 -11.25 -8.54 -13.29
N GLN A 40 -11.48 -7.46 -14.05
CA GLN A 40 -11.55 -6.11 -13.49
C GLN A 40 -12.95 -5.83 -12.92
N LEU A 41 -13.01 -5.46 -11.65
CA LEU A 41 -14.25 -5.12 -10.92
C LEU A 41 -14.53 -3.60 -10.90
N GLY A 42 -13.57 -2.78 -11.36
CA GLY A 42 -13.68 -1.33 -11.36
C GLY A 42 -13.54 -0.72 -9.96
N ASP A 43 -14.39 0.24 -9.65
CA ASP A 43 -14.32 0.98 -8.39
C ASP A 43 -14.68 0.10 -7.19
N VAL A 44 -13.80 0.04 -6.20
CA VAL A 44 -13.95 -0.76 -4.97
C VAL A 44 -15.23 -0.43 -4.20
N ARG A 45 -15.73 0.80 -4.32
CA ARG A 45 -16.99 1.25 -3.67
C ARG A 45 -18.23 0.54 -4.21
N ASN A 46 -18.15 0.00 -5.42
CA ASN A 46 -19.25 -0.67 -6.12
C ASN A 46 -19.13 -2.21 -6.09
N VAL A 47 -18.05 -2.74 -5.55
CA VAL A 47 -17.85 -4.19 -5.44
C VAL A 47 -18.80 -4.76 -4.40
N ASP A 48 -19.62 -5.75 -4.81
CA ASP A 48 -20.40 -6.61 -3.94
C ASP A 48 -19.71 -7.99 -3.89
N ALA A 49 -18.98 -8.23 -2.82
CA ALA A 49 -18.14 -9.42 -2.71
C ALA A 49 -18.95 -10.71 -2.56
N ARG A 50 -20.24 -10.63 -2.15
CA ARG A 50 -21.16 -11.78 -2.08
C ARG A 50 -21.42 -12.41 -3.45
N LYS A 51 -21.23 -11.62 -4.54
CA LYS A 51 -21.43 -12.07 -5.93
C LYS A 51 -20.20 -12.73 -6.55
N LEU A 52 -19.05 -12.69 -5.87
CA LEU A 52 -17.79 -13.23 -6.42
C LEU A 52 -17.68 -14.76 -6.26
N GLY A 53 -18.60 -15.38 -5.52
CA GLY A 53 -18.49 -16.79 -5.18
C GLY A 53 -17.45 -17.04 -4.07
N HIS A 54 -16.78 -18.20 -4.13
CA HIS A 54 -15.75 -18.54 -3.16
C HIS A 54 -14.46 -17.80 -3.47
N VAL A 55 -13.95 -17.06 -2.49
CA VAL A 55 -12.67 -16.34 -2.57
C VAL A 55 -11.78 -16.84 -1.44
N ASP A 56 -10.59 -17.35 -1.78
CA ASP A 56 -9.63 -17.89 -0.82
C ASP A 56 -8.79 -16.82 -0.15
N LEU A 57 -8.45 -15.74 -0.87
CA LEU A 57 -7.51 -14.72 -0.41
C LEU A 57 -7.91 -13.32 -0.87
N LEU A 58 -8.02 -12.40 0.06
CA LEU A 58 -8.18 -10.96 -0.18
C LEU A 58 -6.85 -10.23 0.05
N ILE A 59 -6.30 -9.61 -1.00
CA ILE A 59 -5.12 -8.76 -0.89
C ILE A 59 -5.52 -7.31 -1.12
N GLY A 60 -5.05 -6.38 -0.29
CA GLY A 60 -5.34 -4.96 -0.46
C GLY A 60 -4.27 -4.04 0.11
N GLY A 61 -4.25 -2.83 -0.45
CA GLY A 61 -3.46 -1.70 0.06
C GLY A 61 -4.32 -0.45 -0.08
N SER A 62 -4.93 0.00 1.01
CA SER A 62 -5.78 1.19 0.95
C SER A 62 -4.95 2.47 0.79
N PRO A 63 -5.48 3.51 0.10
CA PRO A 63 -4.76 4.76 -0.08
C PRO A 63 -4.30 5.37 1.24
N CYS A 64 -3.03 5.78 1.29
CA CYS A 64 -2.35 6.18 2.53
C CYS A 64 -2.14 7.70 2.67
N GLN A 65 -2.62 8.50 1.72
CA GLN A 65 -2.30 9.94 1.61
C GLN A 65 -2.63 10.75 2.85
N SER A 66 -3.67 10.37 3.60
CA SER A 66 -4.08 11.05 4.83
C SER A 66 -3.47 10.46 6.11
N PHE A 67 -2.79 9.32 6.03
CA PHE A 67 -2.10 8.67 7.17
C PHE A 67 -0.61 9.00 7.21
N SER A 68 0.01 9.17 6.04
CA SER A 68 1.45 9.40 5.89
C SER A 68 1.92 10.62 6.70
N PHE A 69 3.10 10.50 7.32
CA PHE A 69 3.78 11.63 7.98
C PHE A 69 4.10 12.78 7.02
N ALA A 70 4.20 12.52 5.72
CA ALA A 70 4.40 13.53 4.67
C ALA A 70 3.07 14.14 4.19
N GLY A 71 1.91 13.60 4.57
CA GLY A 71 0.58 14.05 4.17
C GLY A 71 -0.06 15.02 5.17
N LYS A 72 -1.33 15.38 4.93
CA LYS A 72 -2.12 16.29 5.79
C LYS A 72 -2.46 15.70 7.17
N ARG A 73 -2.16 14.44 7.45
CA ARG A 73 -2.50 13.70 8.68
C ARG A 73 -3.99 13.77 9.05
N ALA A 74 -4.86 13.97 8.05
CA ALA A 74 -6.30 14.13 8.27
C ALA A 74 -7.00 12.82 8.64
N GLY A 75 -6.30 11.67 8.51
CA GLY A 75 -6.87 10.36 8.80
C GLY A 75 -8.01 10.00 7.86
N MET A 76 -9.06 9.39 8.41
CA MET A 76 -10.30 9.07 7.72
C MET A 76 -11.40 10.01 8.22
N SER A 77 -11.81 10.96 7.40
CA SER A 77 -12.82 11.95 7.79
C SER A 77 -13.74 12.32 6.64
N THR A 78 -14.91 12.88 6.99
CA THR A 78 -15.77 13.57 6.05
C THR A 78 -15.17 14.93 5.66
N LYS A 79 -15.69 15.57 4.61
CA LYS A 79 -15.32 16.95 4.27
C LYS A 79 -15.65 17.95 5.39
N GLN A 80 -16.64 17.62 6.25
CA GLN A 80 -17.01 18.38 7.43
C GLN A 80 -16.11 18.12 8.64
N LYS A 81 -15.01 17.33 8.47
CA LYS A 81 -14.02 17.00 9.50
C LYS A 81 -14.51 16.05 10.60
N GLU A 82 -15.60 15.33 10.39
CA GLU A 82 -15.97 14.22 11.26
C GLU A 82 -15.01 13.04 11.00
N GLU A 83 -14.29 12.59 12.03
CA GLU A 83 -13.40 11.42 11.95
C GLU A 83 -14.22 10.13 12.03
N ILE A 84 -13.84 9.15 11.21
CA ILE A 84 -14.55 7.88 11.05
C ILE A 84 -13.72 6.76 11.67
N TYR A 85 -14.24 6.14 12.72
CA TYR A 85 -13.53 5.13 13.51
C TYR A 85 -14.07 3.72 13.38
N THR A 86 -15.24 3.54 12.74
CA THR A 86 -15.88 2.23 12.58
C THR A 86 -16.50 2.06 11.19
N LEU A 87 -16.57 0.80 10.73
CA LEU A 87 -17.25 0.46 9.49
C LEU A 87 -18.73 0.88 9.52
N GLY A 88 -19.43 0.64 10.65
CA GLY A 88 -20.85 1.03 10.78
C GLY A 88 -21.05 2.51 10.51
N ARG A 89 -20.24 3.38 11.16
CA ARG A 89 -20.32 4.82 10.92
C ARG A 89 -20.00 5.21 9.48
N TYR A 90 -19.00 4.58 8.87
CA TYR A 90 -18.71 4.79 7.47
C TYR A 90 -19.91 4.48 6.57
N LEU A 91 -20.57 3.33 6.78
CA LEU A 91 -21.70 2.91 5.96
C LEU A 91 -22.93 3.83 6.14
N GLU A 92 -23.22 4.28 7.36
CA GLU A 92 -24.25 5.27 7.63
C GLU A 92 -24.01 6.57 6.85
N LEU A 93 -22.79 7.11 6.94
CA LEU A 93 -22.41 8.34 6.24
C LEU A 93 -22.46 8.18 4.72
N LYS A 94 -21.98 7.02 4.21
CA LYS A 94 -22.05 6.68 2.78
C LYS A 94 -23.49 6.62 2.28
N GLN A 95 -24.38 5.96 3.03
CA GLN A 95 -25.81 5.86 2.71
C GLN A 95 -26.51 7.22 2.76
N ALA A 96 -26.12 8.07 3.69
CA ALA A 96 -26.65 9.43 3.82
C ALA A 96 -26.07 10.41 2.78
N GLY A 97 -25.17 9.96 1.89
CA GLY A 97 -24.60 10.77 0.80
C GLY A 97 -23.52 11.76 1.25
N PHE A 98 -22.90 11.55 2.42
CA PHE A 98 -21.78 12.40 2.86
C PHE A 98 -20.56 12.23 1.95
N GLU A 99 -19.86 13.34 1.73
CA GLU A 99 -18.58 13.35 1.02
C GLU A 99 -17.40 13.16 1.98
N PHE A 100 -16.44 12.36 1.56
CA PHE A 100 -15.25 12.03 2.35
C PHE A 100 -14.05 12.87 1.92
N GLU A 101 -13.14 13.15 2.88
CA GLU A 101 -11.89 13.86 2.64
C GLU A 101 -10.82 12.87 2.14
N GLY A 102 -10.19 13.19 1.01
CA GLY A 102 -9.13 12.35 0.45
C GLY A 102 -9.61 10.95 0.03
N GLN A 103 -8.76 9.94 0.22
CA GLN A 103 -9.05 8.55 -0.19
C GLN A 103 -8.79 7.52 0.93
N SER A 104 -8.25 7.90 2.07
CA SER A 104 -7.91 6.95 3.15
C SER A 104 -9.12 6.24 3.75
N TYR A 105 -10.31 6.83 3.62
CA TYR A 105 -11.58 6.20 4.00
C TYR A 105 -11.86 4.90 3.21
N LEU A 106 -11.24 4.69 2.05
CA LEU A 106 -11.37 3.45 1.28
C LEU A 106 -10.84 2.21 2.02
N PHE A 107 -10.12 2.40 3.13
CA PHE A 107 -9.86 1.33 4.08
C PHE A 107 -11.16 0.65 4.55
N TRP A 108 -12.23 1.40 4.78
CA TRP A 108 -13.52 0.84 5.20
C TRP A 108 -14.18 -0.01 4.10
N GLU A 109 -13.90 0.27 2.83
CA GLU A 109 -14.34 -0.60 1.74
C GLU A 109 -13.60 -1.95 1.76
N TYR A 110 -12.32 -1.96 2.09
CA TYR A 110 -11.58 -3.20 2.30
C TYR A 110 -12.19 -4.01 3.47
N VAL A 111 -12.49 -3.37 4.59
CA VAL A 111 -13.12 -4.04 5.76
C VAL A 111 -14.50 -4.57 5.40
N ARG A 112 -15.31 -3.80 4.65
CA ARG A 112 -16.63 -4.22 4.16
C ARG A 112 -16.50 -5.47 3.30
N ILE A 113 -15.63 -5.45 2.31
CA ILE A 113 -15.39 -6.61 1.42
C ILE A 113 -14.93 -7.82 2.22
N LEU A 114 -14.02 -7.65 3.17
CA LEU A 114 -13.55 -8.74 4.02
C LEU A 114 -14.72 -9.35 4.84
N GLN A 115 -15.62 -8.53 5.37
CA GLN A 115 -16.80 -9.01 6.09
C GLN A 115 -17.76 -9.75 5.16
N GLU A 116 -18.05 -9.21 3.97
CA GLU A 116 -18.91 -9.85 2.96
C GLU A 116 -18.33 -11.21 2.50
N LEU A 117 -17.02 -11.32 2.31
CA LEU A 117 -16.36 -12.59 1.98
C LEU A 117 -16.46 -13.60 3.13
N ARG A 118 -16.38 -13.15 4.38
CA ARG A 118 -16.52 -14.02 5.55
C ARG A 118 -17.93 -14.61 5.70
N GLU A 119 -18.95 -14.01 5.11
CA GLU A 119 -20.30 -14.57 5.08
C GLU A 119 -20.34 -15.89 4.27
N SER A 120 -19.58 -15.97 3.17
CA SER A 120 -19.50 -17.16 2.31
C SER A 120 -18.32 -18.07 2.62
N ASN A 121 -17.20 -17.50 3.07
CA ASN A 121 -15.99 -18.22 3.45
C ASN A 121 -15.44 -17.67 4.78
N PRO A 122 -15.87 -18.18 5.95
CA PRO A 122 -15.38 -17.74 7.26
C PRO A 122 -13.86 -17.88 7.45
N SER A 123 -13.22 -18.74 6.66
CA SER A 123 -11.77 -18.99 6.70
C SER A 123 -10.98 -18.21 5.65
N VAL A 124 -11.61 -17.25 4.98
CA VAL A 124 -10.92 -16.42 3.96
C VAL A 124 -9.62 -15.85 4.51
N LEU A 125 -8.55 -16.07 3.76
CA LEU A 125 -7.25 -15.47 4.07
C LEU A 125 -7.26 -14.03 3.62
N PHE A 126 -6.50 -13.19 4.32
CA PHE A 126 -6.35 -11.80 3.90
C PHE A 126 -4.93 -11.28 4.13
N LEU A 127 -4.56 -10.28 3.34
CA LEU A 127 -3.35 -9.48 3.50
C LEU A 127 -3.70 -8.01 3.20
N LEU A 128 -3.54 -7.15 4.19
CA LEU A 128 -3.64 -5.71 4.06
C LEU A 128 -2.28 -5.07 4.26
N GLU A 129 -1.89 -4.17 3.36
CA GLU A 129 -0.69 -3.33 3.49
C GLU A 129 -1.07 -1.87 3.68
N ASN A 130 -0.33 -1.15 4.54
CA ASN A 130 -0.40 0.31 4.60
C ASN A 130 0.94 0.91 5.04
N VAL A 131 1.05 2.23 4.95
CA VAL A 131 2.23 2.98 5.44
C VAL A 131 2.32 2.97 6.95
N GLU A 132 3.51 3.22 7.49
CA GLU A 132 3.63 3.59 8.90
C GLU A 132 2.83 4.86 9.18
N MET A 133 2.04 4.82 10.23
CA MET A 133 1.12 5.89 10.61
C MET A 133 1.17 6.16 12.11
N GLY A 134 0.47 7.21 12.55
CA GLY A 134 0.37 7.49 14.00
C GLY A 134 -0.40 6.38 14.74
N LYS A 135 -0.01 6.09 15.98
CA LYS A 135 -0.56 5.01 16.83
C LYS A 135 -2.09 5.00 16.89
N LYS A 136 -2.74 6.17 16.88
CA LYS A 136 -4.20 6.30 16.87
C LYS A 136 -4.81 5.55 15.69
N TRP A 137 -4.34 5.84 14.48
CA TRP A 137 -4.89 5.24 13.27
C TRP A 137 -4.48 3.77 13.12
N GLU A 138 -3.27 3.42 13.50
CA GLU A 138 -2.83 2.02 13.53
C GLU A 138 -3.70 1.16 14.46
N SER A 139 -4.07 1.68 15.64
CA SER A 139 -5.00 1.00 16.55
C SER A 139 -6.37 0.83 15.91
N ILE A 140 -6.94 1.88 15.31
CA ILE A 140 -8.25 1.83 14.65
C ILE A 140 -8.26 0.79 13.52
N LEU A 141 -7.21 0.74 12.70
CA LEU A 141 -7.10 -0.26 11.64
C LEU A 141 -6.98 -1.67 12.22
N SER A 142 -6.17 -1.85 13.25
CA SER A 142 -5.97 -3.14 13.92
C SER A 142 -7.25 -3.65 14.57
N ASP A 143 -8.00 -2.77 15.23
CA ASP A 143 -9.29 -3.10 15.86
C ASP A 143 -10.35 -3.49 14.81
N ALA A 144 -10.40 -2.76 13.68
CA ALA A 144 -11.33 -3.07 12.58
C ALA A 144 -11.02 -4.40 11.87
N ILE A 145 -9.75 -4.76 11.76
CA ILE A 145 -9.28 -6.02 11.17
C ILE A 145 -9.39 -7.18 12.18
N GLY A 146 -9.27 -6.88 13.48
CA GLY A 146 -9.34 -7.86 14.56
C GLY A 146 -7.99 -8.48 14.96
N LEU A 147 -6.87 -7.90 14.48
CA LEU A 147 -5.52 -8.31 14.89
C LEU A 147 -4.51 -7.18 14.68
N ARG A 148 -3.41 -7.21 15.42
CA ARG A 148 -2.33 -6.23 15.27
C ARG A 148 -1.45 -6.56 14.07
N GLY A 149 -1.03 -5.52 13.33
CA GLY A 149 -0.11 -5.63 12.21
C GLY A 149 1.36 -5.78 12.64
N VAL A 150 2.19 -6.18 11.68
CA VAL A 150 3.65 -6.26 11.81
C VAL A 150 4.30 -5.20 10.92
N HIS A 151 5.34 -4.54 11.44
CA HIS A 151 6.11 -3.56 10.69
C HIS A 151 7.26 -4.25 9.95
N ILE A 152 7.34 -4.08 8.64
CA ILE A 152 8.39 -4.63 7.80
C ILE A 152 9.01 -3.51 6.97
N ASN A 153 10.35 -3.51 6.89
CA ASN A 153 11.08 -2.62 6.01
C ASN A 153 11.61 -3.43 4.81
N SER A 154 11.19 -3.07 3.60
CA SER A 154 11.66 -3.73 2.38
C SER A 154 13.18 -3.65 2.18
N ALA A 155 13.87 -2.71 2.85
CA ALA A 155 15.33 -2.62 2.81
C ALA A 155 16.05 -3.90 3.25
N LEU A 156 15.37 -4.76 4.00
CA LEU A 156 15.92 -6.08 4.37
C LEU A 156 16.07 -7.02 3.18
N VAL A 157 15.29 -6.84 2.13
CA VAL A 157 15.23 -7.75 0.97
C VAL A 157 15.35 -7.04 -0.38
N SER A 158 15.53 -5.74 -0.39
CA SER A 158 15.65 -4.92 -1.61
C SER A 158 16.51 -3.69 -1.37
N ALA A 159 16.88 -2.99 -2.43
CA ALA A 159 17.62 -1.72 -2.35
C ALA A 159 16.73 -0.53 -1.94
N GLN A 160 15.46 -0.73 -1.57
CA GLN A 160 14.52 0.32 -1.24
C GLN A 160 14.19 0.37 0.25
N ILE A 161 14.33 1.54 0.88
CA ILE A 161 13.79 1.80 2.22
C ILE A 161 12.29 2.05 2.09
N ARG A 162 11.49 1.02 2.42
CA ARG A 162 10.04 1.08 2.35
C ARG A 162 9.44 0.44 3.59
N LYS A 163 9.21 1.22 4.61
CA LYS A 163 8.58 0.77 5.86
C LYS A 163 7.07 0.70 5.71
N ARG A 164 6.49 -0.46 6.05
CA ARG A 164 5.05 -0.73 5.91
C ARG A 164 4.55 -1.55 7.07
N ILE A 165 3.25 -1.44 7.31
CA ILE A 165 2.53 -2.29 8.26
C ILE A 165 1.72 -3.29 7.45
N TYR A 166 1.77 -4.54 7.86
CA TYR A 166 1.02 -5.65 7.26
C TYR A 166 0.10 -6.28 8.29
N TRP A 167 -1.16 -6.47 7.92
CA TRP A 167 -2.13 -7.22 8.70
C TRP A 167 -2.54 -8.44 7.88
N THR A 168 -2.38 -9.63 8.44
CA THR A 168 -2.78 -10.88 7.78
C THR A 168 -3.12 -11.97 8.78
N ASN A 169 -4.07 -12.83 8.41
CA ASN A 169 -4.40 -14.05 9.14
C ASN A 169 -3.74 -15.32 8.56
N ILE A 170 -2.88 -15.20 7.55
CA ILE A 170 -2.16 -16.34 6.96
C ILE A 170 -1.31 -17.02 8.03
N ARG A 171 -0.67 -16.22 8.89
CA ARG A 171 -0.01 -16.71 10.10
C ARG A 171 -0.22 -15.69 11.23
N THR A 172 -0.70 -16.17 12.36
CA THR A 172 -0.96 -15.35 13.54
C THR A 172 -0.38 -16.00 14.78
N ALA A 173 -0.10 -15.17 15.78
CA ALA A 173 0.20 -15.59 17.15
C ALA A 173 -0.60 -14.74 18.13
N SER A 174 -0.60 -15.11 19.40
CA SER A 174 -1.23 -14.34 20.48
C SER A 174 -0.20 -13.92 21.51
N ASP A 175 -0.40 -12.74 22.08
CA ASP A 175 0.38 -12.30 23.24
C ASP A 175 -0.12 -12.97 24.54
N LEU A 176 0.55 -12.68 25.65
CA LEU A 176 0.20 -13.24 26.97
C LEU A 176 -1.20 -12.86 27.45
N LEU A 177 -1.83 -11.83 26.85
CA LEU A 177 -3.19 -11.38 27.15
C LEU A 177 -4.21 -11.96 26.16
N GLY A 178 -3.77 -12.81 25.21
CA GLY A 178 -4.63 -13.41 24.20
C GLY A 178 -4.93 -12.51 22.99
N ASN A 179 -4.32 -11.33 22.87
CA ASN A 179 -4.51 -10.47 21.70
C ASN A 179 -3.80 -11.07 20.48
N LEU A 180 -4.51 -11.19 19.38
CA LEU A 180 -3.96 -11.72 18.13
C LEU A 180 -3.08 -10.67 17.42
N TYR A 181 -2.01 -11.16 16.81
CA TYR A 181 -1.16 -10.35 15.94
C TYR A 181 -0.65 -11.15 14.74
N THR A 182 -0.34 -10.42 13.67
CA THR A 182 0.30 -10.97 12.45
C THR A 182 1.71 -11.46 12.79
N ASP A 183 1.99 -12.73 12.55
CA ASP A 183 3.29 -13.37 12.84
C ASP A 183 4.08 -13.62 11.56
N ILE A 184 4.46 -12.55 10.83
CA ILE A 184 5.39 -12.66 9.70
C ILE A 184 6.82 -12.54 10.24
N PRO A 185 7.68 -13.56 10.06
CA PRO A 185 9.07 -13.48 10.49
C PRO A 185 9.79 -12.35 9.74
N GLN A 186 10.61 -11.59 10.47
CA GLN A 186 11.45 -10.58 9.83
C GLN A 186 12.52 -11.29 9.00
N PRO A 187 12.67 -10.95 7.71
CA PRO A 187 13.73 -11.53 6.90
C PRO A 187 15.10 -11.04 7.37
N ASN A 188 16.14 -11.86 7.16
CA ASN A 188 17.51 -11.40 7.33
C ASN A 188 17.83 -10.30 6.33
N ASP A 189 18.64 -9.33 6.73
CA ASP A 189 19.13 -8.30 5.82
C ASP A 189 20.03 -8.94 4.74
N ARG A 190 19.59 -8.84 3.48
CA ARG A 190 20.29 -9.36 2.32
C ARG A 190 21.43 -8.46 1.84
N GLY A 191 21.57 -7.26 2.40
CA GLY A 191 22.61 -6.30 2.04
C GLY A 191 22.50 -5.74 0.61
N ILE A 192 21.30 -5.81 -0.02
CA ILE A 192 21.10 -5.33 -1.40
C ILE A 192 21.16 -3.80 -1.41
N LEU A 193 22.06 -3.26 -2.22
CA LEU A 193 22.30 -1.83 -2.37
C LEU A 193 21.78 -1.33 -3.71
N LEU A 194 21.67 0.00 -3.85
CA LEU A 194 21.17 0.61 -5.08
C LEU A 194 21.99 0.19 -6.31
N ARG A 195 23.32 0.14 -6.19
CA ARG A 195 24.22 -0.33 -7.27
C ARG A 195 23.93 -1.74 -7.78
N ASP A 196 23.36 -2.61 -6.92
CA ASP A 196 23.12 -4.02 -7.28
C ASP A 196 21.88 -4.18 -8.19
N ILE A 197 21.08 -3.11 -8.35
CA ILE A 197 19.85 -3.10 -9.15
C ILE A 197 19.85 -2.07 -10.28
N LEU A 198 20.91 -1.26 -10.39
CA LEU A 198 21.06 -0.33 -11.51
C LEU A 198 21.36 -1.08 -12.81
N GLN A 199 20.80 -0.59 -13.90
CA GLN A 199 21.17 -1.00 -15.23
C GLN A 199 22.57 -0.46 -15.57
N ASP A 200 23.29 -1.14 -16.47
CA ASP A 200 24.52 -0.60 -17.02
C ASP A 200 24.21 0.71 -17.78
N ASP A 201 25.04 1.74 -17.59
CA ASP A 201 24.87 3.03 -18.27
C ASP A 201 24.87 2.89 -19.80
N ALA A 202 25.53 1.87 -20.34
CA ALA A 202 25.54 1.58 -21.78
C ALA A 202 24.18 1.13 -22.32
N ASP A 203 23.29 0.60 -21.46
CA ASP A 203 21.98 0.08 -21.82
C ASP A 203 20.87 1.15 -21.61
N ILE A 204 21.21 2.35 -21.13
CA ILE A 204 20.25 3.39 -20.82
C ILE A 204 20.12 4.39 -21.99
N ASP A 205 18.91 4.49 -22.55
CA ASP A 205 18.60 5.48 -23.59
C ASP A 205 18.75 6.90 -23.04
N GLU A 206 19.38 7.78 -23.84
CA GLU A 206 19.63 9.20 -23.46
C GLU A 206 18.37 9.97 -23.05
N SER A 207 17.19 9.57 -23.51
CA SER A 207 15.91 10.19 -23.15
C SER A 207 15.57 10.10 -21.66
N TYR A 208 16.15 9.13 -20.95
CA TYR A 208 15.97 8.95 -19.50
C TYR A 208 16.88 9.85 -18.67
N TYR A 209 17.91 10.44 -19.26
CA TYR A 209 18.77 11.39 -18.53
C TYR A 209 18.11 12.76 -18.43
N LEU A 210 18.20 13.37 -17.24
CA LEU A 210 17.71 14.72 -17.04
C LEU A 210 18.58 15.73 -17.82
N LYS A 211 17.94 16.59 -18.60
CA LYS A 211 18.62 17.68 -19.29
C LYS A 211 19.22 18.68 -18.29
N ASP A 212 20.34 19.29 -18.62
CA ASP A 212 21.05 20.27 -17.77
C ASP A 212 20.12 21.38 -17.25
N LYS A 213 19.20 21.88 -18.08
CA LYS A 213 18.20 22.88 -17.67
C LYS A 213 17.33 22.37 -16.51
N THR A 214 16.93 21.09 -16.54
CA THR A 214 16.12 20.46 -15.49
C THR A 214 16.95 20.31 -14.22
N ILE A 215 18.19 19.82 -14.35
CA ILE A 215 19.11 19.67 -13.22
C ILE A 215 19.34 21.01 -12.52
N LYS A 216 19.61 22.08 -13.30
CA LYS A 216 19.78 23.43 -12.77
C LYS A 216 18.56 23.92 -12.00
N ALA A 217 17.35 23.76 -12.57
CA ALA A 217 16.10 24.14 -11.90
C ALA A 217 15.87 23.39 -10.58
N LEU A 218 16.20 22.10 -10.54
CA LEU A 218 16.09 21.27 -9.32
C LEU A 218 17.10 21.71 -8.24
N LEU A 219 18.34 22.03 -8.63
CA LEU A 219 19.37 22.55 -7.70
C LEU A 219 18.96 23.91 -7.12
N GLU A 220 18.42 24.81 -7.95
CA GLU A 220 17.91 26.10 -7.50
C GLU A 220 16.71 25.96 -6.56
N HIS A 221 15.81 24.99 -6.85
CA HIS A 221 14.68 24.67 -5.98
C HIS A 221 15.16 24.15 -4.62
N LYS A 222 16.14 23.24 -4.62
CA LYS A 222 16.78 22.74 -3.40
C LYS A 222 17.36 23.88 -2.58
N ALA A 223 18.18 24.74 -3.19
CA ALA A 223 18.80 25.87 -2.51
C ALA A 223 17.77 26.84 -1.90
N ARG A 224 16.62 27.05 -2.57
CA ARG A 224 15.52 27.87 -2.02
C ARG A 224 14.85 27.21 -0.80
N ASN A 225 14.68 25.89 -0.82
CA ASN A 225 14.08 25.17 0.30
C ASN A 225 15.01 25.09 1.52
N ASP A 226 16.30 24.86 1.28
CA ASP A 226 17.32 24.85 2.33
C ASP A 226 17.37 26.22 3.06
N LYS A 227 17.30 27.34 2.32
CA LYS A 227 17.23 28.69 2.88
C LYS A 227 15.95 28.95 3.72
N LYS A 228 14.87 28.25 3.42
CA LYS A 228 13.58 28.36 4.17
C LYS A 228 13.53 27.44 5.39
N GLY A 229 14.56 26.64 5.64
CA GLY A 229 14.56 25.63 6.71
C GLY A 229 13.63 24.45 6.43
N ASN A 230 13.11 24.33 5.21
CA ASN A 230 12.33 23.19 4.78
C ASN A 230 13.29 22.04 4.48
N GLY A 231 13.34 21.02 5.33
CA GLY A 231 14.20 19.84 5.18
C GLY A 231 13.88 18.96 3.94
N PHE A 232 13.12 19.49 2.98
CA PHE A 232 12.75 18.84 1.74
C PHE A 232 13.49 19.46 0.57
N GLY A 233 14.32 18.67 -0.09
CA GLY A 233 14.99 19.04 -1.32
C GLY A 233 15.19 17.80 -2.19
N VAL A 234 15.43 18.02 -3.48
CA VAL A 234 15.90 16.95 -4.35
C VAL A 234 17.31 16.58 -3.89
N VAL A 235 17.51 15.34 -3.48
CA VAL A 235 18.84 14.79 -3.18
C VAL A 235 19.34 14.15 -4.45
N PHE A 236 20.36 14.77 -5.06
CA PHE A 236 21.12 14.11 -6.12
C PHE A 236 22.22 13.30 -5.43
N HIS A 237 22.14 11.98 -5.48
CA HIS A 237 23.26 11.12 -5.12
C HIS A 237 24.25 11.13 -6.28
N ARG A 238 25.22 12.01 -6.20
CA ARG A 238 26.36 12.00 -7.12
C ARG A 238 27.50 11.22 -6.46
N GLY A 239 27.78 10.04 -6.96
CA GLY A 239 29.05 9.35 -6.75
C GLY A 239 29.41 8.85 -5.34
N GLY A 240 28.53 8.99 -4.35
CA GLY A 240 28.74 8.44 -3.01
C GLY A 240 27.56 7.60 -2.55
N GLY A 241 26.58 7.39 -3.42
CA GLY A 241 25.31 6.74 -3.11
C GLY A 241 25.18 5.31 -3.60
N GLU A 242 26.22 4.73 -4.21
CA GLU A 242 26.16 3.35 -4.69
C GLU A 242 25.93 2.35 -3.53
N ASP A 243 26.40 2.72 -2.33
CA ASP A 243 26.21 1.94 -1.10
C ASP A 243 24.92 2.30 -0.35
N ALA A 244 24.12 3.25 -0.86
CA ALA A 244 22.89 3.68 -0.22
C ALA A 244 21.71 2.75 -0.59
N ARG A 245 20.75 2.63 0.33
CA ARG A 245 19.41 2.16 0.05
C ARG A 245 18.52 3.38 -0.20
N SER A 246 17.76 3.34 -1.27
CA SER A 246 16.85 4.43 -1.65
C SER A 246 15.52 4.38 -0.87
#